data_190ced2c6710cf55c72264863a78f7c3
#
_entry.id   190ced2c6710cf55c72264863a78f7c3
#
_cell.length_a   1.000
_cell.length_b   1.000
_cell.length_c   1.000
_cell.angle_alpha   90.00
_cell.angle_beta   90.00
_cell.angle_gamma   90.00
#
_symmetry.space_group_name_H-M   'P 1'
#
loop_
_entity.id
_entity.type
_entity.pdbx_description
1 polymer ?
#
loop_
_entity_poly.entity_id
_entity_poly.type
_entity_poly.pdbx_seq_one_letter_code
_entity_poly.pdbx_strand_id
1 'polypeptide(L)'
;MLKNKNDQAKTVSQKIFNFFTSGNYDLVITNCKKNIKKFPEYLVFYNLLGSAYMNIGKFGLARETFTKALKMDPTNITIMNNLANSEKNLFNYRSAEILFLKIIEKKPDYLNAYVNYGNLKRDLNQFFESNQYYEKALQINPKHPIVLYSLAMNYQSLGNFELSIEYATKALKIEPTFTRADLLISKSKKYTLNDQHLNEMLFKLDNLKLDNFQKYYLHFAIAKAYEDTNNYDKSYENLNIGNSLKKQTSNFDIQKEIKLFSDIKSAFSNINLLNFNEKISANKKIIFILGMPRSGTTLVEQIISSHSKVYGSGELPYLSQIISEDFLDNTEFSYKKFSKMLENHSANNLVYDKFFSFIKNYQFTEEFMTDKAPLNFRWIGLIKIFFPSAKIIHCFREPKDNCLSLYKNLFEGNLNFCYNENDLATYYNLYSDLMKFWKKLYPQGFLDVQYESLINDQNLEIKKIINYCNLDWEKNCLNFDKNKNPIKTVSLSQARRPIYNSSVKSYQNFEPYLKELFSLV
;
A
#
# COMPACT_ATOMS: atom_id res chain seq x y z
N MET A 1 -3.05 -51.83 -2.82
CA MET A 1 -1.92 -50.86 -2.67
C MET A 1 -2.32 -49.42 -2.93
N LEU A 2 -3.04 -49.03 -3.99
CA LEU A 2 -3.46 -47.66 -4.29
C LEU A 2 -4.38 -47.05 -3.22
N LYS A 3 -5.35 -47.79 -2.68
CA LYS A 3 -6.27 -47.32 -1.63
C LYS A 3 -5.52 -46.89 -0.35
N ASN A 4 -4.49 -47.68 0.02
CA ASN A 4 -3.65 -47.39 1.20
C ASN A 4 -2.73 -46.16 1.00
N LYS A 5 -2.26 -45.91 -0.24
CA LYS A 5 -1.50 -44.67 -0.56
C LYS A 5 -2.35 -43.42 -0.50
N ASN A 6 -3.59 -43.48 -1.01
CA ASN A 6 -4.53 -42.34 -0.95
C ASN A 6 -4.92 -41.97 0.48
N ASP A 7 -5.17 -42.97 1.34
CA ASP A 7 -5.50 -42.75 2.75
C ASP A 7 -4.31 -42.17 3.52
N GLN A 8 -3.08 -42.63 3.22
CA GLN A 8 -1.87 -42.04 3.78
C GLN A 8 -1.67 -40.59 3.33
N ALA A 9 -1.86 -40.30 2.03
CA ALA A 9 -1.74 -38.92 1.52
C ALA A 9 -2.78 -37.99 2.14
N LYS A 10 -4.03 -38.45 2.31
CA LYS A 10 -5.11 -37.70 2.94
C LYS A 10 -4.80 -37.40 4.42
N THR A 11 -4.35 -38.37 5.19
CA THR A 11 -3.98 -38.17 6.60
C THR A 11 -2.82 -37.19 6.75
N VAL A 12 -1.82 -37.27 5.89
CA VAL A 12 -0.67 -36.37 5.91
C VAL A 12 -1.08 -34.95 5.49
N SER A 13 -1.92 -34.82 4.45
CA SER A 13 -2.39 -33.51 4.00
C SER A 13 -3.20 -32.78 5.08
N GLN A 14 -4.00 -33.51 5.88
CA GLN A 14 -4.73 -32.92 7.00
C GLN A 14 -3.79 -32.38 8.09
N LYS A 15 -2.70 -33.10 8.41
CA LYS A 15 -1.68 -32.58 9.36
C LYS A 15 -1.00 -31.33 8.82
N ILE A 16 -0.67 -31.30 7.53
CA ILE A 16 -0.06 -30.13 6.91
C ILE A 16 -1.04 -28.94 6.87
N PHE A 17 -2.33 -29.21 6.64
CA PHE A 17 -3.37 -28.19 6.70
C PHE A 17 -3.49 -27.57 8.10
N ASN A 18 -3.31 -28.35 9.17
CA ASN A 18 -3.28 -27.80 10.53
C ASN A 18 -2.07 -26.85 10.74
N PHE A 19 -0.89 -27.16 10.18
CA PHE A 19 0.24 -26.22 10.18
C PHE A 19 -0.07 -24.96 9.37
N PHE A 20 -0.79 -25.10 8.25
CA PHE A 20 -1.19 -23.95 7.44
C PHE A 20 -2.14 -23.03 8.20
N THR A 21 -3.16 -23.57 8.87
CA THR A 21 -4.14 -22.79 9.64
C THR A 21 -3.54 -22.13 10.89
N SER A 22 -2.46 -22.71 11.44
CA SER A 22 -1.70 -22.11 12.57
C SER A 22 -0.62 -21.13 12.11
N GLY A 23 -0.51 -20.84 10.79
CA GLY A 23 0.48 -19.89 10.26
C GLY A 23 1.92 -20.41 10.16
N ASN A 24 2.16 -21.70 10.42
CA ASN A 24 3.49 -22.30 10.40
C ASN A 24 3.93 -22.66 8.97
N TYR A 25 4.08 -21.64 8.10
CA TYR A 25 4.30 -21.84 6.66
C TYR A 25 5.62 -22.54 6.33
N ASP A 26 6.67 -22.41 7.13
CA ASP A 26 7.94 -23.14 6.91
C ASP A 26 7.77 -24.64 7.09
N LEU A 27 6.98 -25.07 8.08
CA LEU A 27 6.61 -26.47 8.25
C LEU A 27 5.75 -26.99 7.10
N VAL A 28 4.80 -26.17 6.60
CA VAL A 28 3.99 -26.50 5.42
C VAL A 28 4.90 -26.74 4.21
N ILE A 29 5.81 -25.79 3.93
CA ILE A 29 6.71 -25.86 2.77
C ILE A 29 7.59 -27.11 2.84
N THR A 30 8.21 -27.37 3.99
CA THR A 30 9.11 -28.51 4.19
C THR A 30 8.37 -29.84 4.01
N ASN A 31 7.20 -29.96 4.65
CA ASN A 31 6.41 -31.18 4.57
C ASN A 31 5.79 -31.40 3.18
N CYS A 32 5.29 -30.34 2.52
CA CYS A 32 4.76 -30.46 1.16
C CYS A 32 5.83 -30.91 0.17
N LYS A 33 7.03 -30.29 0.19
CA LYS A 33 8.15 -30.71 -0.68
C LYS A 33 8.54 -32.17 -0.50
N LYS A 34 8.58 -32.68 0.76
CA LYS A 34 8.84 -34.08 1.07
C LYS A 34 7.74 -34.98 0.51
N ASN A 35 6.48 -34.60 0.69
CA ASN A 35 5.34 -35.46 0.31
C ASN A 35 5.02 -35.40 -1.19
N ILE A 36 5.32 -34.33 -1.90
CA ILE A 36 5.26 -34.27 -3.37
C ILE A 36 6.20 -35.30 -4.00
N LYS A 37 7.39 -35.56 -3.43
CA LYS A 37 8.28 -36.64 -3.91
C LYS A 37 7.68 -38.01 -3.71
N LYS A 38 6.90 -38.23 -2.64
CA LYS A 38 6.27 -39.52 -2.31
C LYS A 38 4.93 -39.73 -3.03
N PHE A 39 4.19 -38.66 -3.25
CA PHE A 39 2.83 -38.63 -3.82
C PHE A 39 2.74 -37.55 -4.91
N PRO A 40 3.48 -37.68 -6.02
CA PRO A 40 3.62 -36.60 -7.02
C PRO A 40 2.30 -36.24 -7.72
N GLU A 41 1.35 -37.17 -7.80
CA GLU A 41 0.03 -36.96 -8.40
C GLU A 41 -1.01 -36.32 -7.45
N TYR A 42 -0.65 -36.06 -6.17
CA TYR A 42 -1.62 -35.61 -5.19
C TYR A 42 -1.67 -34.07 -5.12
N LEU A 43 -2.61 -33.47 -5.86
CA LEU A 43 -2.74 -32.01 -6.06
C LEU A 43 -2.83 -31.18 -4.79
N VAL A 44 -3.35 -31.76 -3.68
CA VAL A 44 -3.49 -31.03 -2.42
C VAL A 44 -2.16 -30.53 -1.87
N PHE A 45 -1.06 -31.29 -2.07
CA PHE A 45 0.26 -30.84 -1.60
C PHE A 45 0.79 -29.65 -2.40
N TYR A 46 0.53 -29.61 -3.71
CA TYR A 46 0.88 -28.45 -4.54
C TYR A 46 0.04 -27.24 -4.17
N ASN A 47 -1.25 -27.42 -3.91
CA ASN A 47 -2.12 -26.34 -3.49
C ASN A 47 -1.68 -25.74 -2.14
N LEU A 48 -1.41 -26.57 -1.13
CA LEU A 48 -0.91 -26.12 0.17
C LEU A 48 0.47 -25.46 0.06
N LEU A 49 1.38 -26.02 -0.74
CA LEU A 49 2.71 -25.45 -0.96
C LEU A 49 2.64 -24.10 -1.64
N GLY A 50 1.86 -23.98 -2.72
CA GLY A 50 1.66 -22.73 -3.43
C GLY A 50 1.00 -21.67 -2.54
N SER A 51 -0.01 -22.07 -1.76
CA SER A 51 -0.68 -21.17 -0.81
C SER A 51 0.25 -20.73 0.32
N ALA A 52 1.13 -21.59 0.81
CA ALA A 52 2.14 -21.21 1.80
C ALA A 52 3.14 -20.20 1.21
N TYR A 53 3.59 -20.40 -0.05
CA TYR A 53 4.42 -19.43 -0.75
C TYR A 53 3.72 -18.08 -0.95
N MET A 54 2.41 -18.07 -1.25
CA MET A 54 1.61 -16.85 -1.34
C MET A 54 1.63 -16.07 -0.01
N ASN A 55 1.43 -16.78 1.12
CA ASN A 55 1.37 -16.15 2.45
C ASN A 55 2.71 -15.55 2.91
N ILE A 56 3.84 -16.12 2.47
CA ILE A 56 5.18 -15.57 2.78
C ILE A 56 5.72 -14.64 1.67
N GLY A 57 4.87 -14.21 0.73
CA GLY A 57 5.24 -13.27 -0.34
C GLY A 57 6.13 -13.83 -1.45
N LYS A 58 6.38 -15.15 -1.50
CA LYS A 58 7.18 -15.79 -2.55
C LYS A 58 6.32 -16.13 -3.78
N PHE A 59 5.76 -15.10 -4.41
CA PHE A 59 4.76 -15.20 -5.47
C PHE A 59 5.28 -15.96 -6.71
N GLY A 60 6.57 -15.80 -7.06
CA GLY A 60 7.19 -16.55 -8.16
C GLY A 60 7.18 -18.07 -7.94
N LEU A 61 7.53 -18.52 -6.73
CA LEU A 61 7.49 -19.94 -6.36
C LEU A 61 6.05 -20.47 -6.28
N ALA A 62 5.11 -19.63 -5.83
CA ALA A 62 3.68 -19.96 -5.84
C ALA A 62 3.19 -20.20 -7.28
N ARG A 63 3.48 -19.28 -8.20
CA ARG A 63 3.14 -19.40 -9.63
C ARG A 63 3.68 -20.69 -10.23
N GLU A 64 4.97 -20.99 -10.04
CA GLU A 64 5.58 -22.23 -10.54
C GLU A 64 4.88 -23.49 -9.99
N THR A 65 4.55 -23.47 -8.70
CA THR A 65 3.89 -24.58 -8.02
C THR A 65 2.48 -24.79 -8.55
N PHE A 66 1.68 -23.72 -8.68
CA PHE A 66 0.32 -23.81 -9.22
C PHE A 66 0.32 -24.14 -10.71
N THR A 67 1.30 -23.68 -11.49
CA THR A 67 1.45 -24.03 -12.90
C THR A 67 1.72 -25.53 -13.07
N LYS A 68 2.58 -26.11 -12.22
CA LYS A 68 2.81 -27.58 -12.22
C LYS A 68 1.53 -28.34 -11.90
N ALA A 69 0.79 -27.90 -10.87
CA ALA A 69 -0.47 -28.52 -10.48
C ALA A 69 -1.55 -28.41 -11.58
N LEU A 70 -1.64 -27.26 -12.25
CA LEU A 70 -2.62 -27.05 -13.33
C LEU A 70 -2.30 -27.86 -14.59
N LYS A 71 -1.02 -28.20 -14.86
CA LYS A 71 -0.65 -29.15 -15.93
C LYS A 71 -1.15 -30.56 -15.65
N MET A 72 -1.27 -30.96 -14.38
CA MET A 72 -1.79 -32.27 -13.97
C MET A 72 -3.31 -32.33 -14.06
N ASP A 73 -4.00 -31.22 -13.69
CA ASP A 73 -5.45 -31.07 -13.82
C ASP A 73 -5.79 -29.68 -14.39
N PRO A 74 -5.86 -29.55 -15.73
CA PRO A 74 -6.15 -28.27 -16.38
C PRO A 74 -7.56 -27.71 -16.13
N THR A 75 -8.43 -28.51 -15.48
CA THR A 75 -9.81 -28.13 -15.17
C THR A 75 -10.01 -27.66 -13.75
N ASN A 76 -9.00 -27.74 -12.90
CA ASN A 76 -9.09 -27.42 -11.47
C ASN A 76 -9.25 -25.93 -11.22
N ILE A 77 -10.48 -25.54 -10.95
CA ILE A 77 -10.89 -24.14 -10.74
C ILE A 77 -10.15 -23.49 -9.55
N THR A 78 -9.97 -24.24 -8.46
CA THR A 78 -9.28 -23.72 -7.26
C THR A 78 -7.81 -23.39 -7.54
N ILE A 79 -7.10 -24.31 -8.20
CA ILE A 79 -5.69 -24.10 -8.57
C ILE A 79 -5.57 -22.97 -9.60
N MET A 80 -6.49 -22.91 -10.57
CA MET A 80 -6.53 -21.84 -11.58
C MET A 80 -6.73 -20.46 -10.90
N ASN A 81 -7.63 -20.37 -9.91
CA ASN A 81 -7.85 -19.13 -9.14
C ASN A 81 -6.61 -18.74 -8.33
N ASN A 82 -5.92 -19.69 -7.72
CA ASN A 82 -4.71 -19.44 -6.96
C ASN A 82 -3.53 -19.03 -7.88
N LEU A 83 -3.43 -19.64 -9.06
CA LEU A 83 -2.48 -19.20 -10.09
C LEU A 83 -2.79 -17.76 -10.54
N ALA A 84 -4.05 -17.43 -10.79
CA ALA A 84 -4.45 -16.06 -11.17
C ALA A 84 -4.07 -15.04 -10.08
N ASN A 85 -4.26 -15.39 -8.79
CA ASN A 85 -3.82 -14.53 -7.69
C ASN A 85 -2.29 -14.40 -7.61
N SER A 86 -1.53 -15.47 -7.91
CA SER A 86 -0.07 -15.37 -7.94
C SER A 86 0.42 -14.49 -9.09
N GLU A 87 -0.20 -14.60 -10.27
CA GLU A 87 0.09 -13.72 -11.42
C GLU A 87 -0.25 -12.25 -11.10
N LYS A 88 -1.39 -11.99 -10.43
CA LYS A 88 -1.78 -10.66 -9.97
C LYS A 88 -0.73 -10.05 -9.05
N ASN A 89 -0.23 -10.81 -8.07
CA ASN A 89 0.78 -10.33 -7.13
C ASN A 89 2.18 -10.18 -7.76
N LEU A 90 2.42 -10.79 -8.92
CA LEU A 90 3.60 -10.56 -9.76
C LEU A 90 3.39 -9.43 -10.79
N PHE A 91 2.28 -8.71 -10.69
CA PHE A 91 1.87 -7.65 -11.62
C PHE A 91 1.63 -8.11 -13.06
N ASN A 92 1.52 -9.42 -13.30
CA ASN A 92 1.13 -10.01 -14.58
C ASN A 92 -0.39 -9.95 -14.75
N TYR A 93 -0.94 -8.73 -14.69
CA TYR A 93 -2.39 -8.51 -14.60
C TYR A 93 -3.16 -9.10 -15.79
N ARG A 94 -2.60 -9.03 -17.01
CA ARG A 94 -3.23 -9.62 -18.20
C ARG A 94 -3.36 -11.15 -18.06
N SER A 95 -2.33 -11.82 -17.57
CA SER A 95 -2.37 -13.29 -17.33
C SER A 95 -3.39 -13.64 -16.26
N ALA A 96 -3.44 -12.86 -15.18
CA ALA A 96 -4.44 -13.04 -14.11
C ALA A 96 -5.86 -12.82 -14.64
N GLU A 97 -6.11 -11.79 -15.43
CA GLU A 97 -7.40 -11.47 -16.04
C GLU A 97 -7.91 -12.61 -16.92
N ILE A 98 -7.06 -13.14 -17.81
CA ILE A 98 -7.41 -14.28 -18.67
C ILE A 98 -7.85 -15.49 -17.82
N LEU A 99 -7.14 -15.78 -16.75
CA LEU A 99 -7.46 -16.89 -15.86
C LEU A 99 -8.78 -16.66 -15.11
N PHE A 100 -9.03 -15.45 -14.57
CA PHE A 100 -10.30 -15.15 -13.89
C PHE A 100 -11.48 -15.23 -14.84
N LEU A 101 -11.38 -14.69 -16.05
CA LEU A 101 -12.45 -14.77 -17.07
C LEU A 101 -12.73 -16.22 -17.45
N LYS A 102 -11.69 -17.06 -17.65
CA LYS A 102 -11.85 -18.49 -17.92
C LYS A 102 -12.53 -19.24 -16.78
N ILE A 103 -12.27 -18.86 -15.52
CA ILE A 103 -12.97 -19.45 -14.36
C ILE A 103 -14.45 -19.07 -14.38
N ILE A 104 -14.76 -17.78 -14.61
CA ILE A 104 -16.12 -17.25 -14.65
C ILE A 104 -16.93 -17.93 -15.78
N GLU A 105 -16.32 -18.13 -16.94
CA GLU A 105 -16.94 -18.86 -18.05
C GLU A 105 -17.27 -20.32 -17.69
N LYS A 106 -16.31 -21.02 -17.07
CA LYS A 106 -16.49 -22.44 -16.72
C LYS A 106 -17.38 -22.68 -15.50
N LYS A 107 -17.38 -21.75 -14.55
CA LYS A 107 -18.12 -21.85 -13.30
C LYS A 107 -18.66 -20.47 -12.90
N PRO A 108 -19.82 -20.05 -13.46
CA PRO A 108 -20.40 -18.72 -13.25
C PRO A 108 -20.83 -18.42 -11.80
N ASP A 109 -20.95 -19.45 -10.96
CA ASP A 109 -21.29 -19.36 -9.54
C ASP A 109 -20.05 -19.38 -8.60
N TYR A 110 -18.83 -19.34 -9.15
CA TYR A 110 -17.62 -19.36 -8.35
C TYR A 110 -17.29 -17.95 -7.80
N LEU A 111 -17.85 -17.63 -6.64
CA LEU A 111 -17.75 -16.32 -5.97
C LEU A 111 -16.34 -15.76 -5.91
N ASN A 112 -15.33 -16.60 -5.57
CA ASN A 112 -13.96 -16.13 -5.38
C ASN A 112 -13.33 -15.55 -6.66
N ALA A 113 -13.75 -16.00 -7.85
CA ALA A 113 -13.25 -15.42 -9.10
C ALA A 113 -13.72 -13.97 -9.26
N TYR A 114 -15.00 -13.69 -8.97
CA TYR A 114 -15.53 -12.33 -9.04
C TYR A 114 -14.87 -11.40 -8.02
N VAL A 115 -14.67 -11.88 -6.78
CA VAL A 115 -14.00 -11.10 -5.74
C VAL A 115 -12.56 -10.78 -6.14
N ASN A 116 -11.81 -11.78 -6.59
CA ASN A 116 -10.39 -11.62 -6.94
C ASN A 116 -10.21 -10.79 -8.21
N TYR A 117 -11.11 -10.93 -9.19
CA TYR A 117 -11.08 -10.11 -10.38
C TYR A 117 -11.51 -8.66 -10.08
N GLY A 118 -12.48 -8.44 -9.19
CA GLY A 118 -12.79 -7.13 -8.64
C GLY A 118 -11.58 -6.47 -7.95
N ASN A 119 -10.83 -7.25 -7.16
CA ASN A 119 -9.58 -6.78 -6.54
C ASN A 119 -8.54 -6.39 -7.60
N LEU A 120 -8.37 -7.20 -8.67
CA LEU A 120 -7.45 -6.87 -9.77
C LEU A 120 -7.85 -5.55 -10.45
N LYS A 121 -9.14 -5.36 -10.75
CA LYS A 121 -9.65 -4.11 -11.34
C LYS A 121 -9.41 -2.90 -10.44
N ARG A 122 -9.60 -3.06 -9.13
CA ARG A 122 -9.26 -2.03 -8.14
C ARG A 122 -7.77 -1.69 -8.13
N ASP A 123 -6.89 -2.70 -8.21
CA ASP A 123 -5.44 -2.49 -8.25
C ASP A 123 -5.04 -1.66 -9.48
N LEU A 124 -5.73 -1.83 -10.60
CA LEU A 124 -5.59 -1.05 -11.84
C LEU A 124 -6.32 0.31 -11.84
N ASN A 125 -6.84 0.78 -10.72
CA ASN A 125 -7.66 1.99 -10.60
C ASN A 125 -9.00 1.96 -11.37
N GLN A 126 -9.45 0.80 -11.82
CA GLN A 126 -10.72 0.58 -12.55
C GLN A 126 -11.85 0.29 -11.57
N PHE A 127 -12.22 1.30 -10.75
CA PHE A 127 -13.15 1.13 -9.63
C PHE A 127 -14.59 0.81 -10.06
N PHE A 128 -15.04 1.34 -11.20
CA PHE A 128 -16.39 1.05 -11.69
C PHE A 128 -16.53 -0.42 -12.09
N GLU A 129 -15.55 -0.94 -12.84
CA GLU A 129 -15.50 -2.36 -13.21
C GLU A 129 -15.33 -3.24 -11.97
N SER A 130 -14.48 -2.81 -11.03
CA SER A 130 -14.32 -3.50 -9.74
C SER A 130 -15.66 -3.65 -9.01
N ASN A 131 -16.46 -2.58 -8.93
CA ASN A 131 -17.78 -2.62 -8.30
C ASN A 131 -18.72 -3.59 -9.01
N GLN A 132 -18.73 -3.63 -10.35
CA GLN A 132 -19.56 -4.57 -11.12
C GLN A 132 -19.25 -6.03 -10.75
N TYR A 133 -17.97 -6.38 -10.57
CA TYR A 133 -17.59 -7.73 -10.16
C TYR A 133 -17.93 -8.03 -8.70
N TYR A 134 -17.81 -7.08 -7.79
CA TYR A 134 -18.28 -7.25 -6.41
C TYR A 134 -19.80 -7.40 -6.31
N GLU A 135 -20.54 -6.65 -7.11
CA GLU A 135 -22.02 -6.78 -7.19
C GLU A 135 -22.42 -8.17 -7.70
N LYS A 136 -21.74 -8.71 -8.73
CA LYS A 136 -21.93 -10.10 -9.16
C LYS A 136 -21.61 -11.11 -8.06
N ALA A 137 -20.56 -10.87 -7.27
CA ALA A 137 -20.24 -11.70 -6.11
C ALA A 137 -21.36 -11.64 -5.04
N LEU A 138 -21.99 -10.48 -4.82
CA LEU A 138 -23.13 -10.35 -3.91
C LEU A 138 -24.42 -10.97 -4.45
N GLN A 139 -24.59 -11.09 -5.78
CA GLN A 139 -25.70 -11.88 -6.35
C GLN A 139 -25.57 -13.36 -6.00
N ILE A 140 -24.35 -13.89 -5.90
CA ILE A 140 -24.07 -15.28 -5.50
C ILE A 140 -24.23 -15.44 -3.97
N ASN A 141 -23.67 -14.51 -3.18
CA ASN A 141 -23.79 -14.50 -1.73
C ASN A 141 -24.03 -13.07 -1.21
N PRO A 142 -25.33 -12.69 -1.01
CA PRO A 142 -25.69 -11.34 -0.55
C PRO A 142 -25.17 -10.97 0.85
N LYS A 143 -24.86 -11.97 1.68
CA LYS A 143 -24.39 -11.79 3.07
C LYS A 143 -22.89 -12.04 3.22
N HIS A 144 -22.06 -11.55 2.26
CA HIS A 144 -20.61 -11.71 2.31
C HIS A 144 -19.93 -10.44 2.84
N PRO A 145 -19.49 -10.37 4.11
CA PRO A 145 -19.04 -9.13 4.74
C PRO A 145 -17.79 -8.54 4.06
N ILE A 146 -16.86 -9.39 3.59
CA ILE A 146 -15.64 -8.92 2.91
C ILE A 146 -15.97 -8.25 1.56
N VAL A 147 -16.98 -8.75 0.81
CA VAL A 147 -17.38 -8.13 -0.46
C VAL A 147 -18.06 -6.79 -0.22
N LEU A 148 -18.93 -6.71 0.78
CA LEU A 148 -19.56 -5.46 1.20
C LEU A 148 -18.53 -4.42 1.62
N TYR A 149 -17.54 -4.84 2.40
CA TYR A 149 -16.42 -3.98 2.80
C TYR A 149 -15.57 -3.52 1.60
N SER A 150 -15.33 -4.40 0.61
CA SER A 150 -14.59 -4.05 -0.61
C SER A 150 -15.32 -2.99 -1.43
N LEU A 151 -16.66 -3.08 -1.55
CA LEU A 151 -17.49 -2.03 -2.14
C LEU A 151 -17.40 -0.73 -1.34
N ALA A 152 -17.48 -0.81 0.00
CA ALA A 152 -17.35 0.36 0.87
C ALA A 152 -16.00 1.08 0.66
N MET A 153 -14.89 0.34 0.56
CA MET A 153 -13.56 0.88 0.25
C MET A 153 -13.52 1.55 -1.13
N ASN A 154 -14.14 0.93 -2.14
CA ASN A 154 -14.18 1.50 -3.48
C ASN A 154 -14.98 2.80 -3.51
N TYR A 155 -16.16 2.83 -2.89
CA TYR A 155 -16.97 4.06 -2.79
C TYR A 155 -16.25 5.15 -2.00
N GLN A 156 -15.53 4.80 -0.93
CA GLN A 156 -14.67 5.74 -0.23
C GLN A 156 -13.61 6.32 -1.18
N SER A 157 -12.89 5.48 -1.93
CA SER A 157 -11.86 5.90 -2.89
C SER A 157 -12.40 6.80 -4.00
N LEU A 158 -13.65 6.60 -4.40
CA LEU A 158 -14.38 7.44 -5.35
C LEU A 158 -14.94 8.74 -4.72
N GLY A 159 -14.84 8.90 -3.39
CA GLY A 159 -15.36 10.06 -2.64
C GLY A 159 -16.85 9.98 -2.31
N ASN A 160 -17.51 8.87 -2.56
CA ASN A 160 -18.90 8.64 -2.16
C ASN A 160 -18.94 8.08 -0.74
N PHE A 161 -18.85 8.98 0.25
CA PHE A 161 -18.79 8.60 1.66
C PHE A 161 -20.11 8.02 2.18
N GLU A 162 -21.25 8.42 1.62
CA GLU A 162 -22.57 7.91 2.02
C GLU A 162 -22.71 6.44 1.69
N LEU A 163 -22.44 6.05 0.44
CA LEU A 163 -22.46 4.63 0.04
C LEU A 163 -21.37 3.83 0.74
N SER A 164 -20.20 4.43 1.00
CA SER A 164 -19.13 3.78 1.77
C SER A 164 -19.62 3.40 3.18
N ILE A 165 -20.26 4.31 3.89
CA ILE A 165 -20.83 4.07 5.23
C ILE A 165 -21.95 3.02 5.16
N GLU A 166 -22.84 3.11 4.18
CA GLU A 166 -23.94 2.18 3.99
C GLU A 166 -23.44 0.73 3.85
N TYR A 167 -22.50 0.49 2.92
CA TYR A 167 -21.96 -0.85 2.68
C TYR A 167 -21.12 -1.37 3.86
N ALA A 168 -20.33 -0.51 4.52
CA ALA A 168 -19.61 -0.87 5.74
C ALA A 168 -20.55 -1.25 6.88
N THR A 169 -21.66 -0.51 7.06
CA THR A 169 -22.71 -0.83 8.04
C THR A 169 -23.40 -2.15 7.74
N LYS A 170 -23.66 -2.45 6.45
CA LYS A 170 -24.20 -3.78 6.05
C LYS A 170 -23.23 -4.90 6.43
N ALA A 171 -21.91 -4.70 6.26
CA ALA A 171 -20.91 -5.68 6.67
C ALA A 171 -20.92 -5.91 8.19
N LEU A 172 -21.01 -4.84 8.99
CA LEU A 172 -21.11 -4.92 10.47
C LEU A 172 -22.37 -5.57 10.98
N LYS A 173 -23.50 -5.40 10.29
CA LYS A 173 -24.77 -6.10 10.65
C LYS A 173 -24.65 -7.62 10.49
N ILE A 174 -23.81 -8.10 9.55
CA ILE A 174 -23.57 -9.53 9.32
C ILE A 174 -22.49 -10.05 10.28
N GLU A 175 -21.42 -9.30 10.44
CA GLU A 175 -20.28 -9.65 11.29
C GLU A 175 -19.90 -8.48 12.20
N PRO A 176 -20.49 -8.37 13.40
CA PRO A 176 -20.23 -7.25 14.32
C PRO A 176 -18.75 -7.10 14.73
N THR A 177 -17.97 -8.18 14.66
CA THR A 177 -16.54 -8.23 14.99
C THR A 177 -15.63 -7.80 13.83
N PHE A 178 -16.20 -7.42 12.67
CA PHE A 178 -15.44 -6.96 11.50
C PHE A 178 -15.01 -5.50 11.65
N THR A 179 -14.20 -5.22 12.66
CA THR A 179 -13.81 -3.88 13.15
C THR A 179 -13.07 -3.00 12.13
N ARG A 180 -12.56 -3.59 11.04
CA ARG A 180 -12.08 -2.82 9.87
C ARG A 180 -13.15 -1.91 9.29
N ALA A 181 -14.41 -2.36 9.31
CA ALA A 181 -15.53 -1.56 8.83
C ALA A 181 -15.84 -0.40 9.77
N ASP A 182 -15.67 -0.57 11.10
CA ASP A 182 -15.79 0.55 12.06
C ASP A 182 -14.76 1.65 11.75
N LEU A 183 -13.50 1.27 11.50
CA LEU A 183 -12.45 2.23 11.14
C LEU A 183 -12.74 2.93 9.79
N LEU A 184 -13.27 2.22 8.81
CA LEU A 184 -13.64 2.81 7.52
C LEU A 184 -14.78 3.82 7.68
N ILE A 185 -15.80 3.50 8.47
CA ILE A 185 -16.88 4.43 8.82
C ILE A 185 -16.32 5.66 9.53
N SER A 186 -15.43 5.48 10.50
CA SER A 186 -14.84 6.58 11.26
C SER A 186 -14.06 7.55 10.37
N LYS A 187 -13.38 7.06 9.34
CA LYS A 187 -12.66 7.88 8.33
C LYS A 187 -13.59 8.55 7.32
N SER A 188 -14.84 8.07 7.19
CA SER A 188 -15.81 8.54 6.19
C SER A 188 -16.78 9.58 6.72
N LYS A 189 -16.86 9.79 8.04
CA LYS A 189 -17.76 10.78 8.67
C LYS A 189 -17.03 11.66 9.69
N LYS A 190 -17.65 12.76 10.08
CA LYS A 190 -17.29 13.57 11.24
C LYS A 190 -18.23 13.25 12.39
N TYR A 191 -17.70 12.94 13.57
CA TYR A 191 -18.47 12.61 14.75
C TYR A 191 -18.98 13.87 15.47
N THR A 192 -20.11 13.72 16.13
CA THR A 192 -20.71 14.68 17.06
C THR A 192 -20.79 14.08 18.46
N LEU A 193 -21.12 14.90 19.46
CA LEU A 193 -21.38 14.41 20.81
C LEU A 193 -22.55 13.41 20.79
N ASN A 194 -22.41 12.30 21.54
CA ASN A 194 -23.39 11.21 21.65
C ASN A 194 -23.68 10.46 20.34
N ASP A 195 -22.70 10.39 19.45
CA ASP A 195 -22.84 9.64 18.19
C ASP A 195 -23.09 8.15 18.45
N GLN A 196 -24.14 7.59 17.83
CA GLN A 196 -24.57 6.20 18.02
C GLN A 196 -23.44 5.21 17.67
N HIS A 197 -22.73 5.42 16.56
CA HIS A 197 -21.65 4.52 16.16
C HIS A 197 -20.47 4.51 17.15
N LEU A 198 -20.17 5.65 17.80
CA LEU A 198 -19.19 5.66 18.89
C LEU A 198 -19.62 4.79 20.06
N ASN A 199 -20.90 4.87 20.46
CA ASN A 199 -21.45 4.03 21.53
C ASN A 199 -21.41 2.53 21.16
N GLU A 200 -21.72 2.21 19.91
CA GLU A 200 -21.62 0.83 19.39
C GLU A 200 -20.18 0.29 19.44
N MET A 201 -19.16 1.11 19.07
CA MET A 201 -17.75 0.72 19.14
C MET A 201 -17.29 0.49 20.59
N LEU A 202 -17.69 1.36 21.53
CA LEU A 202 -17.40 1.18 22.97
C LEU A 202 -18.05 -0.09 23.49
N PHE A 203 -19.34 -0.32 23.17
CA PHE A 203 -20.05 -1.55 23.53
C PHE A 203 -19.33 -2.80 23.04
N LYS A 204 -18.78 -2.79 21.81
CA LYS A 204 -18.01 -3.93 21.25
C LYS A 204 -16.75 -4.22 22.06
N LEU A 205 -16.01 -3.20 22.49
CA LEU A 205 -14.81 -3.39 23.33
C LEU A 205 -15.13 -4.05 24.66
N ASP A 206 -16.26 -3.66 25.28
CA ASP A 206 -16.65 -4.11 26.62
C ASP A 206 -17.30 -5.50 26.61
N ASN A 207 -18.05 -5.83 25.54
CA ASN A 207 -18.97 -6.96 25.56
C ASN A 207 -18.64 -8.08 24.56
N LEU A 208 -17.77 -7.83 23.55
CA LEU A 208 -17.42 -8.85 22.56
C LEU A 208 -16.04 -9.44 22.82
N LYS A 209 -15.89 -10.74 22.56
CA LYS A 209 -14.57 -11.38 22.58
C LYS A 209 -13.83 -11.02 21.29
N LEU A 210 -12.94 -10.03 21.39
CA LEU A 210 -12.13 -9.54 20.28
C LEU A 210 -10.66 -9.95 20.42
N ASP A 211 -10.02 -10.29 19.32
CA ASP A 211 -8.58 -10.46 19.27
C ASP A 211 -7.84 -9.11 19.20
N ASN A 212 -6.51 -9.12 19.30
CA ASN A 212 -5.70 -7.90 19.27
C ASN A 212 -5.83 -7.13 17.95
N PHE A 213 -6.02 -7.85 16.82
CA PHE A 213 -6.24 -7.25 15.52
C PHE A 213 -7.55 -6.45 15.49
N GLN A 214 -8.64 -7.06 15.93
CA GLN A 214 -9.94 -6.41 16.01
C GLN A 214 -9.95 -5.22 16.97
N LYS A 215 -9.26 -5.36 18.13
CA LYS A 215 -9.15 -4.31 19.14
C LYS A 215 -8.41 -3.08 18.62
N TYR A 216 -7.25 -3.24 17.96
CA TYR A 216 -6.55 -2.03 17.52
C TYR A 216 -7.31 -1.26 16.44
N TYR A 217 -8.07 -1.93 15.55
CA TYR A 217 -8.93 -1.22 14.60
C TYR A 217 -10.00 -0.36 15.32
N LEU A 218 -10.63 -0.90 16.36
CA LEU A 218 -11.59 -0.15 17.17
C LEU A 218 -10.95 1.02 17.89
N HIS A 219 -9.80 0.83 18.53
CA HIS A 219 -9.12 1.91 19.25
C HIS A 219 -8.76 3.07 18.33
N PHE A 220 -8.26 2.82 17.11
CA PHE A 220 -8.03 3.89 16.14
C PHE A 220 -9.33 4.57 15.68
N ALA A 221 -10.42 3.82 15.52
CA ALA A 221 -11.72 4.39 15.16
C ALA A 221 -12.31 5.26 16.28
N ILE A 222 -12.25 4.79 17.51
CA ILE A 222 -12.72 5.51 18.71
C ILE A 222 -11.86 6.75 18.96
N ALA A 223 -10.54 6.65 18.82
CA ALA A 223 -9.64 7.79 18.95
C ALA A 223 -10.00 8.92 18.00
N LYS A 224 -10.30 8.57 16.73
CA LYS A 224 -10.75 9.54 15.73
C LYS A 224 -12.10 10.16 16.11
N ALA A 225 -13.04 9.39 16.64
CA ALA A 225 -14.32 9.90 17.08
C ALA A 225 -14.18 10.90 18.25
N TYR A 226 -13.31 10.61 19.21
CA TYR A 226 -13.02 11.52 20.32
C TYR A 226 -12.27 12.77 19.85
N GLU A 227 -11.34 12.66 18.90
CA GLU A 227 -10.68 13.82 18.30
C GLU A 227 -11.69 14.76 17.63
N ASP A 228 -12.66 14.23 16.87
CA ASP A 228 -13.69 15.04 16.22
C ASP A 228 -14.57 15.82 17.20
N THR A 229 -14.71 15.31 18.42
CA THR A 229 -15.47 15.96 19.51
C THR A 229 -14.59 16.75 20.47
N ASN A 230 -13.30 17.00 20.10
CA ASN A 230 -12.29 17.72 20.86
C ASN A 230 -11.98 17.10 22.24
N ASN A 231 -12.26 15.81 22.43
CA ASN A 231 -11.87 15.08 23.64
C ASN A 231 -10.48 14.44 23.43
N TYR A 232 -9.44 15.26 23.55
CA TYR A 232 -8.07 14.84 23.25
C TYR A 232 -7.50 13.84 24.26
N ASP A 233 -7.94 13.89 25.52
CA ASP A 233 -7.55 12.91 26.56
C ASP A 233 -7.93 11.49 26.12
N LYS A 234 -9.23 11.27 25.86
CA LYS A 234 -9.74 9.97 25.42
C LYS A 234 -9.23 9.58 24.04
N SER A 235 -9.02 10.55 23.15
CA SER A 235 -8.40 10.30 21.86
C SER A 235 -6.99 9.74 22.02
N TYR A 236 -6.14 10.37 22.83
CA TYR A 236 -4.77 9.92 23.07
C TYR A 236 -4.74 8.56 23.77
N GLU A 237 -5.56 8.34 24.80
CA GLU A 237 -5.65 7.06 25.50
C GLU A 237 -5.90 5.91 24.51
N ASN A 238 -6.88 6.07 23.63
CA ASN A 238 -7.20 5.07 22.62
C ASN A 238 -6.09 4.94 21.56
N LEU A 239 -5.43 6.03 21.14
CA LEU A 239 -4.26 5.96 20.25
C LEU A 239 -3.12 5.16 20.87
N ASN A 240 -2.82 5.40 22.13
CA ASN A 240 -1.74 4.71 22.84
C ASN A 240 -2.00 3.19 22.93
N ILE A 241 -3.23 2.79 23.30
CA ILE A 241 -3.61 1.39 23.32
C ILE A 241 -3.56 0.79 21.90
N GLY A 242 -4.15 1.45 20.91
CA GLY A 242 -4.19 0.98 19.53
C GLY A 242 -2.81 0.80 18.93
N ASN A 243 -1.91 1.78 19.11
CA ASN A 243 -0.51 1.73 18.68
C ASN A 243 0.25 0.59 19.37
N SER A 244 0.11 0.43 20.69
CA SER A 244 0.76 -0.65 21.46
C SER A 244 0.33 -2.02 20.96
N LEU A 245 -0.98 -2.26 20.77
CA LEU A 245 -1.50 -3.52 20.24
C LEU A 245 -0.99 -3.77 18.82
N LYS A 246 -0.95 -2.75 17.98
CA LYS A 246 -0.43 -2.87 16.61
C LYS A 246 1.06 -3.18 16.58
N LYS A 247 1.86 -2.53 17.43
CA LYS A 247 3.31 -2.81 17.55
C LYS A 247 3.57 -4.27 17.92
N GLN A 248 2.80 -4.85 18.84
CA GLN A 248 2.92 -6.25 19.23
C GLN A 248 2.67 -7.24 18.08
N THR A 249 1.93 -6.85 17.04
CA THR A 249 1.69 -7.70 15.86
C THR A 249 2.78 -7.59 14.80
N SER A 250 3.81 -6.77 15.03
CA SER A 250 4.86 -6.47 14.05
C SER A 250 6.23 -6.85 14.59
N ASN A 251 7.06 -7.44 13.73
CA ASN A 251 8.48 -7.72 14.01
C ASN A 251 9.37 -6.56 13.52
N PHE A 252 8.90 -5.31 13.67
CA PHE A 252 9.66 -4.15 13.25
C PHE A 252 10.87 -3.92 14.16
N ASP A 253 12.01 -3.64 13.53
CA ASP A 253 13.28 -3.36 14.19
C ASP A 253 13.89 -2.09 13.59
N ILE A 254 13.92 -1.02 14.35
CA ILE A 254 14.44 0.29 13.92
C ILE A 254 15.95 0.23 13.59
N GLN A 255 16.71 -0.71 14.16
CA GLN A 255 18.13 -0.86 13.86
C GLN A 255 18.37 -1.26 12.40
N LYS A 256 17.45 -2.02 11.79
CA LYS A 256 17.51 -2.36 10.36
C LYS A 256 17.32 -1.12 9.48
N GLU A 257 16.45 -0.21 9.87
CA GLU A 257 16.25 1.06 9.15
C GLU A 257 17.49 1.95 9.30
N ILE A 258 18.05 2.09 10.49
CA ILE A 258 19.29 2.83 10.75
C ILE A 258 20.41 2.32 9.82
N LYS A 259 20.58 0.98 9.78
CA LYS A 259 21.56 0.35 8.90
C LYS A 259 21.29 0.64 7.43
N LEU A 260 20.04 0.45 6.97
CA LEU A 260 19.64 0.69 5.59
C LEU A 260 19.94 2.13 5.14
N PHE A 261 19.61 3.14 5.96
CA PHE A 261 19.86 4.54 5.65
C PHE A 261 21.37 4.86 5.60
N SER A 262 22.14 4.28 6.51
CA SER A 262 23.60 4.38 6.51
C SER A 262 24.22 3.76 5.25
N ASP A 263 23.75 2.56 4.89
CA ASP A 263 24.23 1.84 3.70
C ASP A 263 23.90 2.61 2.41
N ILE A 264 22.70 3.20 2.30
CA ILE A 264 22.32 4.06 1.16
C ILE A 264 23.28 5.25 1.06
N LYS A 265 23.52 6.00 2.14
CA LYS A 265 24.43 7.15 2.13
C LYS A 265 25.84 6.72 1.71
N SER A 266 26.35 5.64 2.27
CA SER A 266 27.68 5.11 1.94
C SER A 266 27.79 4.70 0.49
N ALA A 267 26.76 4.03 -0.06
CA ALA A 267 26.75 3.61 -1.46
C ALA A 267 26.80 4.78 -2.45
N PHE A 268 26.10 5.89 -2.13
CA PHE A 268 26.01 7.03 -3.03
C PHE A 268 27.08 8.13 -2.80
N SER A 269 27.82 8.09 -1.70
CA SER A 269 28.83 9.11 -1.38
C SER A 269 29.98 9.18 -2.40
N ASN A 270 30.28 8.09 -3.09
CA ASN A 270 31.43 7.97 -3.99
C ASN A 270 31.06 7.79 -5.47
N ILE A 271 29.78 8.00 -5.83
CA ILE A 271 29.32 7.80 -7.21
C ILE A 271 29.36 9.11 -7.98
N ASN A 272 30.07 9.09 -9.10
CA ASN A 272 29.99 10.15 -10.09
C ASN A 272 28.83 9.84 -11.08
N LEU A 273 27.67 10.48 -10.87
CA LEU A 273 26.48 10.27 -11.71
C LEU A 273 26.63 10.82 -13.14
N LEU A 274 27.63 11.63 -13.43
CA LEU A 274 27.88 12.15 -14.80
C LEU A 274 28.12 11.01 -15.82
N ASN A 275 28.47 9.81 -15.33
CA ASN A 275 28.68 8.64 -16.16
C ASN A 275 27.39 7.92 -16.58
N PHE A 276 26.20 8.33 -16.06
CA PHE A 276 24.91 7.67 -16.32
C PHE A 276 23.98 8.49 -17.21
N ASN A 277 24.46 9.54 -17.88
CA ASN A 277 23.69 10.44 -18.72
C ASN A 277 23.35 9.89 -20.12
N GLU A 278 23.10 8.60 -20.28
CA GLU A 278 22.52 8.10 -21.54
C GLU A 278 21.08 8.60 -21.67
N LYS A 279 20.80 9.23 -22.80
CA LYS A 279 19.45 9.70 -23.15
C LYS A 279 18.53 8.50 -23.36
N ILE A 280 17.86 8.06 -22.30
CA ILE A 280 16.75 7.13 -22.43
C ILE A 280 15.60 7.93 -23.08
N SER A 281 15.35 7.69 -24.35
CA SER A 281 14.21 8.28 -25.07
C SER A 281 12.92 7.62 -24.56
N ALA A 282 12.24 8.29 -23.65
CA ALA A 282 10.98 7.81 -23.10
C ALA A 282 9.78 8.45 -23.82
N ASN A 283 8.86 7.63 -24.29
CA ASN A 283 7.58 8.10 -24.82
C ASN A 283 6.63 8.63 -23.73
N LYS A 284 6.90 8.33 -22.45
CA LYS A 284 6.13 8.78 -21.29
C LYS A 284 7.07 9.41 -20.26
N LYS A 285 6.65 10.54 -19.70
CA LYS A 285 7.40 11.28 -18.68
C LYS A 285 6.86 10.99 -17.30
N ILE A 286 7.75 10.73 -16.34
CA ILE A 286 7.37 10.41 -14.95
C ILE A 286 7.63 11.59 -14.03
N ILE A 287 6.70 11.84 -13.12
CA ILE A 287 6.81 12.77 -12.00
C ILE A 287 6.75 11.95 -10.71
N PHE A 288 7.88 11.79 -10.04
CA PHE A 288 7.94 11.15 -8.72
C PHE A 288 7.56 12.17 -7.64
N ILE A 289 6.59 11.81 -6.81
CA ILE A 289 6.14 12.61 -5.65
C ILE A 289 6.44 11.81 -4.40
N LEU A 290 7.35 12.31 -3.57
CA LEU A 290 7.92 11.59 -2.44
C LEU A 290 8.09 12.48 -1.21
N GLY A 291 8.45 11.89 -0.07
CA GLY A 291 8.62 12.54 1.23
C GLY A 291 8.09 11.65 2.35
N MET A 292 8.04 12.14 3.59
CA MET A 292 7.38 11.36 4.63
C MET A 292 5.90 11.15 4.31
N PRO A 293 5.31 9.99 4.61
CA PRO A 293 3.87 9.85 4.53
C PRO A 293 3.19 10.94 5.36
N ARG A 294 2.04 11.45 4.91
CA ARG A 294 1.30 12.56 5.57
C ARG A 294 1.96 13.94 5.46
N SER A 295 2.92 14.14 4.59
CA SER A 295 3.55 15.43 4.30
C SER A 295 2.88 16.25 3.19
N GLY A 296 1.71 15.83 2.70
CA GLY A 296 1.00 16.54 1.61
C GLY A 296 1.21 15.94 0.22
N THR A 297 1.90 14.81 0.08
CA THR A 297 2.16 14.14 -1.22
C THR A 297 0.88 13.88 -2.02
N THR A 298 -0.22 13.48 -1.37
CA THR A 298 -1.51 13.25 -2.04
C THR A 298 -2.14 14.55 -2.55
N LEU A 299 -2.01 15.65 -1.81
CA LEU A 299 -2.48 16.97 -2.24
C LEU A 299 -1.73 17.43 -3.50
N VAL A 300 -0.40 17.33 -3.48
CA VAL A 300 0.44 17.68 -4.64
C VAL A 300 0.11 16.81 -5.86
N GLU A 301 -0.12 15.51 -5.66
CA GLU A 301 -0.56 14.63 -6.76
C GLU A 301 -1.91 15.06 -7.33
N GLN A 302 -2.91 15.38 -6.50
CA GLN A 302 -4.22 15.84 -6.97
C GLN A 302 -4.11 17.15 -7.75
N ILE A 303 -3.27 18.07 -7.31
CA ILE A 303 -3.01 19.32 -8.02
C ILE A 303 -2.44 19.03 -9.42
N ILE A 304 -1.37 18.24 -9.50
CA ILE A 304 -0.67 17.95 -10.76
C ILE A 304 -1.56 17.11 -11.70
N SER A 305 -2.26 16.10 -11.16
CA SER A 305 -3.15 15.25 -11.95
C SER A 305 -4.48 15.90 -12.33
N SER A 306 -4.72 17.15 -11.93
CA SER A 306 -5.80 17.99 -12.46
C SER A 306 -5.42 18.66 -13.78
N HIS A 307 -4.16 18.57 -14.20
CA HIS A 307 -3.69 19.02 -15.50
C HIS A 307 -4.03 17.99 -16.57
N SER A 308 -4.52 18.43 -17.73
CA SER A 308 -5.03 17.58 -18.82
C SER A 308 -4.00 16.59 -19.40
N LYS A 309 -2.70 16.91 -19.30
CA LYS A 309 -1.60 16.08 -19.80
C LYS A 309 -1.06 15.08 -18.77
N VAL A 310 -1.64 14.98 -17.57
CA VAL A 310 -1.07 14.18 -16.46
C VAL A 310 -2.03 13.12 -15.95
N TYR A 311 -1.63 11.88 -16.03
CA TYR A 311 -2.31 10.75 -15.38
C TYR A 311 -1.86 10.59 -13.95
N GLY A 312 -2.78 10.65 -12.99
CA GLY A 312 -2.54 10.39 -11.56
C GLY A 312 -2.55 8.90 -11.26
N SER A 313 -1.37 8.28 -11.14
CA SER A 313 -1.27 6.83 -10.92
C SER A 313 -1.43 6.41 -9.46
N GLY A 314 -1.30 7.33 -8.51
CA GLY A 314 -1.28 7.02 -7.08
C GLY A 314 0.03 6.38 -6.63
N GLU A 315 -0.04 5.54 -5.60
CA GLU A 315 1.11 4.80 -5.04
C GLU A 315 1.38 3.55 -5.86
N LEU A 316 2.40 3.63 -6.74
CA LEU A 316 2.81 2.48 -7.54
C LEU A 316 3.78 1.59 -6.75
N PRO A 317 3.57 0.26 -6.72
CA PRO A 317 4.46 -0.65 -6.00
C PRO A 317 5.72 -1.01 -6.79
N TYR A 318 5.85 -0.58 -8.04
CA TYR A 318 6.79 -1.15 -9.00
C TYR A 318 8.25 -0.79 -8.69
N LEU A 319 8.53 0.48 -8.36
CA LEU A 319 9.90 0.87 -8.02
C LEU A 319 10.38 0.15 -6.76
N SER A 320 9.55 0.08 -5.72
CA SER A 320 9.89 -0.63 -4.48
C SER A 320 10.07 -2.13 -4.71
N GLN A 321 9.27 -2.76 -5.58
CA GLN A 321 9.42 -4.16 -5.96
C GLN A 321 10.77 -4.40 -6.68
N ILE A 322 11.08 -3.59 -7.69
CA ILE A 322 12.35 -3.70 -8.42
C ILE A 322 13.53 -3.53 -7.47
N ILE A 323 13.46 -2.54 -6.58
CA ILE A 323 14.53 -2.31 -5.60
C ILE A 323 14.67 -3.50 -4.64
N SER A 324 13.57 -4.05 -4.15
CA SER A 324 13.59 -5.21 -3.27
C SER A 324 14.22 -6.43 -3.93
N GLU A 325 13.94 -6.67 -5.21
CA GLU A 325 14.46 -7.83 -5.94
C GLU A 325 15.94 -7.64 -6.36
N ASP A 326 16.26 -6.46 -6.89
CA ASP A 326 17.50 -6.23 -7.63
C ASP A 326 18.58 -5.53 -6.79
N PHE A 327 18.24 -4.91 -5.63
CA PHE A 327 19.17 -4.14 -4.81
C PHE A 327 19.19 -4.52 -3.32
N LEU A 328 18.24 -5.32 -2.85
CA LEU A 328 18.24 -5.78 -1.47
C LEU A 328 18.51 -7.28 -1.37
N ASP A 329 19.15 -7.69 -0.27
CA ASP A 329 19.22 -9.07 0.19
C ASP A 329 18.31 -9.15 1.44
N ASN A 330 17.12 -9.72 1.29
CA ASN A 330 16.00 -9.59 2.22
C ASN A 330 15.57 -8.12 2.40
N THR A 331 16.00 -7.46 3.47
CA THR A 331 15.71 -6.04 3.76
C THR A 331 16.98 -5.17 3.82
N GLU A 332 18.17 -5.76 3.62
CA GLU A 332 19.45 -5.07 3.70
C GLU A 332 19.92 -4.65 2.31
N PHE A 333 20.59 -3.49 2.23
CA PHE A 333 21.16 -3.01 0.98
C PHE A 333 22.33 -3.87 0.53
N SER A 334 22.29 -4.36 -0.71
CA SER A 334 23.30 -5.24 -1.27
C SER A 334 24.31 -4.47 -2.11
N TYR A 335 25.45 -4.12 -1.53
CA TYR A 335 26.55 -3.48 -2.26
C TYR A 335 26.99 -4.31 -3.47
N LYS A 336 26.99 -5.65 -3.38
CA LYS A 336 27.35 -6.54 -4.49
C LYS A 336 26.41 -6.39 -5.68
N LYS A 337 25.09 -6.37 -5.43
CA LYS A 337 24.09 -6.17 -6.49
C LYS A 337 24.22 -4.77 -7.10
N PHE A 338 24.41 -3.77 -6.24
CA PHE A 338 24.56 -2.39 -6.65
C PHE A 338 25.81 -2.16 -7.51
N SER A 339 26.99 -2.63 -7.08
CA SER A 339 28.24 -2.54 -7.87
C SER A 339 28.13 -3.23 -9.22
N LYS A 340 27.54 -4.45 -9.24
CA LYS A 340 27.31 -5.18 -10.49
C LYS A 340 26.43 -4.41 -11.47
N MET A 341 25.43 -3.68 -10.94
CA MET A 341 24.57 -2.82 -11.75
C MET A 341 25.35 -1.64 -12.33
N LEU A 342 26.21 -0.98 -11.52
CA LEU A 342 27.02 0.15 -11.97
C LEU A 342 28.03 -0.24 -13.06
N GLU A 343 28.58 -1.44 -13.00
CA GLU A 343 29.51 -1.98 -13.99
C GLU A 343 28.84 -2.30 -15.34
N ASN A 344 27.53 -2.58 -15.31
CA ASN A 344 26.77 -2.96 -16.48
C ASN A 344 25.86 -1.83 -16.97
N HIS A 345 26.37 -0.99 -17.87
CA HIS A 345 25.62 0.14 -18.45
C HIS A 345 24.28 -0.26 -19.08
N SER A 346 24.14 -1.51 -19.58
CA SER A 346 22.86 -2.00 -20.10
C SER A 346 21.84 -2.34 -19.01
N ALA A 347 22.26 -2.47 -17.75
CA ALA A 347 21.34 -2.75 -16.63
C ALA A 347 20.42 -1.56 -16.32
N ASN A 348 20.82 -0.33 -16.65
CA ASN A 348 19.96 0.85 -16.50
C ASN A 348 18.71 0.73 -17.36
N ASN A 349 18.87 0.29 -18.61
CA ASN A 349 17.74 0.04 -19.50
C ASN A 349 16.86 -1.09 -18.98
N LEU A 350 17.43 -2.13 -18.37
CA LEU A 350 16.67 -3.26 -17.83
C LEU A 350 15.71 -2.83 -16.71
N VAL A 351 16.17 -2.00 -15.76
CA VAL A 351 15.31 -1.47 -14.68
C VAL A 351 14.22 -0.57 -15.23
N TYR A 352 14.58 0.31 -16.15
CA TYR A 352 13.64 1.18 -16.85
C TYR A 352 12.58 0.38 -17.61
N ASP A 353 12.98 -0.59 -18.43
CA ASP A 353 12.08 -1.42 -19.22
C ASP A 353 11.17 -2.28 -18.32
N LYS A 354 11.70 -2.83 -17.23
CA LYS A 354 10.95 -3.58 -16.22
C LYS A 354 9.85 -2.69 -15.59
N PHE A 355 10.18 -1.47 -15.18
CA PHE A 355 9.22 -0.52 -14.64
C PHE A 355 8.11 -0.21 -15.66
N PHE A 356 8.49 0.15 -16.90
CA PHE A 356 7.51 0.47 -17.95
C PHE A 356 6.71 -0.75 -18.42
N SER A 357 7.23 -1.97 -18.28
CA SER A 357 6.45 -3.18 -18.56
C SER A 357 5.25 -3.33 -17.62
N PHE A 358 5.40 -2.91 -16.36
CA PHE A 358 4.29 -2.87 -15.40
C PHE A 358 3.31 -1.74 -15.71
N ILE A 359 3.81 -0.58 -16.15
CA ILE A 359 2.98 0.58 -16.50
C ILE A 359 2.06 0.30 -17.69
N LYS A 360 2.45 -0.57 -18.63
CA LYS A 360 1.60 -0.98 -19.78
C LYS A 360 0.26 -1.60 -19.35
N ASN A 361 0.12 -2.04 -18.10
CA ASN A 361 -1.16 -2.53 -17.58
C ASN A 361 -2.19 -1.40 -17.35
N TYR A 362 -1.75 -0.15 -17.26
CA TYR A 362 -2.63 1.01 -17.10
C TYR A 362 -2.99 1.57 -18.48
N GLN A 363 -4.27 1.86 -18.68
CA GLN A 363 -4.78 2.46 -19.91
C GLN A 363 -4.90 3.97 -19.71
N PHE A 364 -3.94 4.74 -20.20
CA PHE A 364 -3.97 6.20 -20.18
C PHE A 364 -3.31 6.77 -21.43
N THR A 365 -3.75 7.95 -21.85
CA THR A 365 -3.31 8.64 -23.07
C THR A 365 -2.38 9.82 -22.78
N GLU A 366 -2.34 10.29 -21.55
CA GLU A 366 -1.62 11.45 -21.10
C GLU A 366 -0.11 11.30 -21.32
N GLU A 367 0.57 12.43 -21.57
CA GLU A 367 2.02 12.49 -21.81
C GLU A 367 2.83 12.21 -20.55
N PHE A 368 2.31 12.66 -19.41
CA PHE A 368 2.94 12.51 -18.09
C PHE A 368 2.15 11.54 -17.22
N MET A 369 2.85 10.91 -16.30
CA MET A 369 2.24 10.16 -15.22
C MET A 369 2.93 10.47 -13.89
N THR A 370 2.20 10.36 -12.79
CA THR A 370 2.78 10.44 -11.45
C THR A 370 3.15 9.05 -10.93
N ASP A 371 4.18 8.97 -10.10
CA ASP A 371 4.40 7.90 -9.13
C ASP A 371 4.50 8.57 -7.75
N LYS A 372 3.40 8.55 -7.03
CA LYS A 372 3.32 9.14 -5.70
C LYS A 372 3.47 8.05 -4.64
N ALA A 373 4.68 7.56 -4.45
CA ALA A 373 5.05 6.63 -3.40
C ALA A 373 5.96 7.34 -2.38
N PRO A 374 5.41 7.76 -1.23
CA PRO A 374 6.13 8.63 -0.29
C PRO A 374 7.51 8.11 0.07
N LEU A 375 7.66 6.84 0.40
CA LEU A 375 8.94 6.24 0.81
C LEU A 375 10.01 6.15 -0.29
N ASN A 376 9.68 6.52 -1.53
CA ASN A 376 10.67 6.61 -2.61
C ASN A 376 11.75 7.68 -2.34
N PHE A 377 11.60 8.52 -1.32
CA PHE A 377 12.65 9.44 -0.88
C PHE A 377 13.97 8.71 -0.53
N ARG A 378 13.89 7.45 -0.09
CA ARG A 378 15.07 6.61 0.18
C ARG A 378 15.90 6.35 -1.07
N TRP A 379 15.28 6.38 -2.23
CA TRP A 379 15.81 5.90 -3.50
C TRP A 379 16.06 7.00 -4.54
N ILE A 380 16.14 8.27 -4.11
CA ILE A 380 16.40 9.41 -5.04
C ILE A 380 17.61 9.17 -5.92
N GLY A 381 18.71 8.60 -5.37
CA GLY A 381 19.89 8.27 -6.15
C GLY A 381 19.61 7.24 -7.26
N LEU A 382 18.84 6.17 -6.96
CA LEU A 382 18.45 5.18 -7.98
C LEU A 382 17.49 5.79 -9.01
N ILE A 383 16.54 6.64 -8.57
CA ILE A 383 15.63 7.34 -9.49
C ILE A 383 16.46 8.20 -10.48
N LYS A 384 17.49 8.90 -10.00
CA LYS A 384 18.37 9.71 -10.86
C LYS A 384 19.14 8.88 -11.87
N ILE A 385 19.55 7.66 -11.51
CA ILE A 385 20.25 6.74 -12.40
C ILE A 385 19.29 6.17 -13.46
N PHE A 386 18.13 5.65 -13.03
CA PHE A 386 17.24 4.92 -13.94
C PHE A 386 16.25 5.79 -14.70
N PHE A 387 15.92 6.96 -14.17
CA PHE A 387 14.96 7.91 -14.75
C PHE A 387 15.57 9.33 -14.81
N PRO A 388 16.67 9.54 -15.55
CA PRO A 388 17.43 10.80 -15.51
C PRO A 388 16.60 12.03 -15.92
N SER A 389 15.58 11.84 -16.77
CA SER A 389 14.65 12.89 -17.21
C SER A 389 13.43 13.08 -16.29
N ALA A 390 13.25 12.23 -15.27
CA ALA A 390 12.11 12.32 -14.38
C ALA A 390 12.17 13.57 -13.50
N LYS A 391 11.00 14.16 -13.28
CA LYS A 391 10.83 15.21 -12.27
C LYS A 391 10.62 14.58 -10.90
N ILE A 392 11.26 15.12 -9.88
CA ILE A 392 11.13 14.65 -8.50
C ILE A 392 10.61 15.81 -7.66
N ILE A 393 9.51 15.60 -6.96
CA ILE A 393 8.92 16.56 -6.03
C ILE A 393 8.99 15.96 -4.63
N HIS A 394 9.70 16.63 -3.75
CA HIS A 394 9.81 16.28 -2.35
C HIS A 394 8.85 17.13 -1.52
N CYS A 395 7.86 16.47 -0.92
CA CYS A 395 6.91 17.11 -0.03
C CYS A 395 7.37 16.95 1.42
N PHE A 396 7.40 18.05 2.15
CA PHE A 396 7.72 18.04 3.58
C PHE A 396 6.76 18.94 4.35
N ARG A 397 6.70 18.70 5.65
CA ARG A 397 5.77 19.35 6.56
C ARG A 397 6.45 19.60 7.91
N GLU A 398 5.89 20.50 8.72
CA GLU A 398 6.32 20.71 10.10
C GLU A 398 6.45 19.34 10.82
N PRO A 399 7.62 19.05 11.44
CA PRO A 399 7.93 17.72 11.99
C PRO A 399 6.88 17.20 12.97
N LYS A 400 6.46 18.02 13.94
CA LYS A 400 5.51 17.61 14.98
C LYS A 400 4.14 17.27 14.40
N ASP A 401 3.64 18.09 13.44
CA ASP A 401 2.38 17.81 12.73
C ASP A 401 2.46 16.56 11.87
N ASN A 402 3.61 16.32 11.23
CA ASN A 402 3.82 15.13 10.42
C ASN A 402 3.83 13.87 11.30
N CYS A 403 4.62 13.87 12.37
CA CYS A 403 4.70 12.74 13.30
C CYS A 403 3.37 12.48 14.01
N LEU A 404 2.66 13.52 14.46
CA LEU A 404 1.30 13.36 15.00
C LEU A 404 0.37 12.70 13.98
N SER A 405 0.41 13.17 12.72
CA SER A 405 -0.43 12.60 11.66
C SER A 405 -0.08 11.14 11.34
N LEU A 406 1.17 10.74 11.52
CA LEU A 406 1.59 9.34 11.41
C LEU A 406 1.09 8.51 12.59
N TYR A 407 1.29 8.97 13.83
CA TYR A 407 0.91 8.30 15.06
C TYR A 407 -0.60 8.06 15.18
N LYS A 408 -1.43 8.99 14.67
CA LYS A 408 -2.89 8.91 14.71
C LYS A 408 -3.51 7.96 13.67
N ASN A 409 -2.75 7.43 12.73
CA ASN A 409 -3.31 6.68 11.62
C ASN A 409 -2.85 5.22 11.60
N LEU A 410 -3.79 4.34 11.33
CA LEU A 410 -3.50 2.95 11.02
C LEU A 410 -3.26 2.82 9.52
N PHE A 411 -2.07 2.33 9.15
CA PHE A 411 -1.65 2.11 7.77
C PHE A 411 -1.74 0.64 7.39
N GLU A 412 -2.14 0.39 6.16
CA GLU A 412 -1.94 -0.89 5.50
C GLU A 412 -0.50 -0.93 4.95
N GLY A 413 0.22 -2.03 5.18
CA GLY A 413 1.62 -2.18 4.73
C GLY A 413 2.68 -1.92 5.81
N ASN A 414 3.90 -1.57 5.38
CA ASN A 414 5.11 -1.67 6.20
C ASN A 414 5.52 -0.34 6.91
N LEU A 415 4.55 0.51 7.29
CA LEU A 415 4.85 1.72 8.08
C LEU A 415 4.89 1.43 9.59
N ASN A 416 5.56 0.34 9.97
CA ASN A 416 5.54 -0.15 11.36
C ASN A 416 6.30 0.74 12.36
N PHE A 417 7.12 1.66 11.89
CA PHE A 417 7.76 2.68 12.72
C PHE A 417 6.77 3.69 13.33
N CYS A 418 5.54 3.79 12.79
CA CYS A 418 4.54 4.75 13.25
C CYS A 418 3.92 4.41 14.62
N TYR A 419 4.05 3.17 15.09
CA TYR A 419 3.31 2.64 16.24
C TYR A 419 4.08 2.69 17.56
N ASN A 420 5.18 3.44 17.60
CA ASN A 420 5.94 3.73 18.80
C ASN A 420 6.60 5.11 18.66
N GLU A 421 6.57 5.92 19.69
CA GLU A 421 7.04 7.30 19.65
C GLU A 421 8.54 7.40 19.33
N ASN A 422 9.37 6.56 19.96
CA ASN A 422 10.82 6.55 19.76
C ASN A 422 11.20 6.03 18.36
N ASP A 423 10.53 4.96 17.88
CA ASP A 423 10.75 4.44 16.52
C ASP A 423 10.37 5.51 15.49
N LEU A 424 9.25 6.20 15.69
CA LEU A 424 8.75 7.25 14.82
C LEU A 424 9.70 8.45 14.78
N ALA A 425 10.14 8.95 15.92
CA ALA A 425 11.10 10.04 16.00
C ALA A 425 12.44 9.67 15.35
N THR A 426 12.95 8.47 15.64
CA THR A 426 14.18 7.98 15.03
C THR A 426 14.06 7.90 13.52
N TYR A 427 12.98 7.34 13.01
CA TYR A 427 12.76 7.23 11.57
C TYR A 427 12.61 8.61 10.90
N TYR A 428 11.93 9.55 11.55
CA TYR A 428 11.82 10.92 11.05
C TYR A 428 13.20 11.60 10.96
N ASN A 429 14.05 11.44 11.97
CA ASN A 429 15.40 11.98 11.96
C ASN A 429 16.28 11.34 10.89
N LEU A 430 16.17 10.03 10.67
CA LEU A 430 16.84 9.34 9.57
C LEU A 430 16.41 9.90 8.20
N TYR A 431 15.11 10.13 8.03
CA TYR A 431 14.56 10.76 6.82
C TYR A 431 15.14 12.17 6.62
N SER A 432 15.09 13.02 7.64
CA SER A 432 15.59 14.40 7.58
C SER A 432 17.07 14.45 7.20
N ASP A 433 17.88 13.59 7.83
CA ASP A 433 19.31 13.47 7.55
C ASP A 433 19.59 12.96 6.12
N LEU A 434 18.83 11.95 5.66
CA LEU A 434 18.96 11.45 4.28
C LEU A 434 18.55 12.50 3.25
N MET A 435 17.50 13.31 3.51
CA MET A 435 17.13 14.39 2.59
C MET A 435 18.16 15.50 2.52
N LYS A 436 18.82 15.84 3.64
CA LYS A 436 19.97 16.75 3.65
C LYS A 436 21.14 16.19 2.82
N PHE A 437 21.41 14.88 2.93
CA PHE A 437 22.40 14.19 2.11
C PHE A 437 22.06 14.28 0.61
N TRP A 438 20.82 13.97 0.21
CA TRP A 438 20.38 14.10 -1.17
C TRP A 438 20.47 15.53 -1.70
N LYS A 439 20.09 16.51 -0.87
CA LYS A 439 20.18 17.93 -1.24
C LYS A 439 21.62 18.38 -1.50
N LYS A 440 22.55 17.90 -0.67
CA LYS A 440 24.00 18.17 -0.86
C LYS A 440 24.53 17.50 -2.14
N LEU A 441 24.12 16.27 -2.41
CA LEU A 441 24.58 15.50 -3.57
C LEU A 441 23.95 16.00 -4.88
N TYR A 442 22.70 16.44 -4.84
CA TYR A 442 21.90 16.92 -5.98
C TYR A 442 21.23 18.26 -5.66
N PRO A 443 21.95 19.40 -5.65
CA PRO A 443 21.40 20.68 -5.18
C PRO A 443 20.13 21.15 -5.92
N GLN A 444 20.01 20.80 -7.21
CA GLN A 444 18.85 21.08 -8.06
C GLN A 444 18.12 19.80 -8.51
N GLY A 445 18.34 18.69 -7.81
CA GLY A 445 17.88 17.36 -8.22
C GLY A 445 16.38 17.17 -8.06
N PHE A 446 15.72 17.94 -7.20
CA PHE A 446 14.30 17.85 -6.91
C PHE A 446 13.74 19.20 -6.42
N LEU A 447 12.44 19.37 -6.58
CA LEU A 447 11.71 20.51 -6.04
C LEU A 447 11.26 20.21 -4.62
N ASP A 448 11.61 21.06 -3.66
CA ASP A 448 11.06 21.04 -2.31
C ASP A 448 9.72 21.79 -2.28
N VAL A 449 8.68 21.12 -1.75
CA VAL A 449 7.34 21.68 -1.54
C VAL A 449 6.96 21.55 -0.08
N GLN A 450 6.92 22.70 0.61
CA GLN A 450 6.48 22.76 1.99
C GLN A 450 4.95 22.80 2.07
N TYR A 451 4.37 21.90 2.86
CA TYR A 451 2.92 21.80 3.01
C TYR A 451 2.29 23.12 3.48
N GLU A 452 2.87 23.77 4.49
CA GLU A 452 2.38 25.02 5.06
C GLU A 452 2.43 26.18 4.04
N SER A 453 3.49 26.25 3.22
CA SER A 453 3.59 27.26 2.15
C SER A 453 2.50 27.05 1.10
N LEU A 454 2.25 25.79 0.72
CA LEU A 454 1.17 25.45 -0.23
C LEU A 454 -0.22 25.81 0.32
N ILE A 455 -0.43 25.67 1.64
CA ILE A 455 -1.67 26.08 2.30
C ILE A 455 -1.82 27.62 2.31
N ASN A 456 -0.73 28.35 2.59
CA ASN A 456 -0.75 29.80 2.76
C ASN A 456 -0.85 30.56 1.44
N ASP A 457 -0.16 30.11 0.39
CA ASP A 457 -0.18 30.75 -0.94
C ASP A 457 -0.31 29.71 -2.06
N GLN A 458 -1.54 29.23 -2.26
CA GLN A 458 -1.86 28.21 -3.25
C GLN A 458 -1.45 28.60 -4.68
N ASN A 459 -1.77 29.85 -5.06
CA ASN A 459 -1.55 30.31 -6.44
C ASN A 459 -0.06 30.30 -6.81
N LEU A 460 0.79 30.79 -5.90
CA LEU A 460 2.22 30.87 -6.12
C LEU A 460 2.84 29.46 -6.14
N GLU A 461 2.53 28.66 -5.11
CA GLU A 461 3.15 27.34 -4.96
C GLU A 461 2.68 26.35 -6.04
N ILE A 462 1.40 26.37 -6.42
CA ILE A 462 0.90 25.53 -7.52
C ILE A 462 1.56 25.93 -8.85
N LYS A 463 1.72 27.23 -9.14
CA LYS A 463 2.44 27.67 -10.35
C LYS A 463 3.90 27.20 -10.36
N LYS A 464 4.60 27.26 -9.22
CA LYS A 464 5.98 26.74 -9.10
C LYS A 464 6.05 25.24 -9.42
N ILE A 465 5.09 24.47 -8.88
CA ILE A 465 5.01 23.01 -9.11
C ILE A 465 4.80 22.71 -10.60
N ILE A 466 3.81 23.36 -11.24
CA ILE A 466 3.47 23.16 -12.65
C ILE A 466 4.65 23.56 -13.56
N ASN A 467 5.26 24.72 -13.31
CA ASN A 467 6.46 25.17 -14.06
C ASN A 467 7.63 24.19 -13.90
N TYR A 468 7.88 23.69 -12.69
CA TYR A 468 8.95 22.72 -12.45
C TYR A 468 8.72 21.42 -13.25
N CYS A 469 7.47 21.01 -13.43
CA CYS A 469 7.11 19.84 -14.24
C CYS A 469 7.20 20.09 -15.76
N ASN A 470 7.56 21.31 -16.20
CA ASN A 470 7.53 21.74 -17.59
C ASN A 470 6.14 21.58 -18.23
N LEU A 471 5.11 21.91 -17.47
CA LEU A 471 3.71 21.91 -17.89
C LEU A 471 3.22 23.35 -18.10
N ASP A 472 2.35 23.55 -19.09
CA ASP A 472 1.66 24.80 -19.29
C ASP A 472 0.67 25.06 -18.14
N TRP A 473 0.37 26.33 -17.87
CA TRP A 473 -0.56 26.65 -16.80
C TRP A 473 -2.00 26.30 -17.18
N GLU A 474 -2.66 25.50 -16.36
CA GLU A 474 -4.09 25.21 -16.44
C GLU A 474 -4.80 25.59 -15.13
N LYS A 475 -5.93 26.32 -15.24
CA LYS A 475 -6.75 26.74 -14.09
C LYS A 475 -7.30 25.55 -13.30
N ASN A 476 -7.47 24.41 -13.93
CA ASN A 476 -7.95 23.18 -13.28
C ASN A 476 -7.04 22.74 -12.13
N CYS A 477 -5.75 23.06 -12.17
CA CYS A 477 -4.82 22.76 -11.09
C CYS A 477 -5.15 23.49 -9.78
N LEU A 478 -5.86 24.63 -9.83
CA LEU A 478 -6.40 25.31 -8.66
C LEU A 478 -7.70 24.69 -8.13
N ASN A 479 -8.42 23.95 -8.97
CA ASN A 479 -9.68 23.30 -8.62
C ASN A 479 -9.50 21.78 -8.38
N PHE A 480 -8.37 21.39 -7.82
CA PHE A 480 -7.99 20.00 -7.61
C PHE A 480 -8.97 19.20 -6.73
N ASP A 481 -9.74 19.88 -5.86
CA ASP A 481 -10.82 19.31 -5.05
C ASP A 481 -11.95 18.72 -5.90
N LYS A 482 -12.13 19.22 -7.14
CA LYS A 482 -13.09 18.70 -8.14
C LYS A 482 -12.54 17.57 -8.99
N ASN A 483 -11.26 17.22 -8.82
CA ASN A 483 -10.65 16.10 -9.51
C ASN A 483 -11.35 14.78 -9.12
N LYS A 484 -11.82 14.03 -10.12
CA LYS A 484 -12.55 12.77 -9.94
C LYS A 484 -11.64 11.54 -9.88
N ASN A 485 -10.33 11.73 -10.01
CA ASN A 485 -9.39 10.62 -9.92
C ASN A 485 -9.53 9.90 -8.59
N PRO A 486 -9.53 8.56 -8.59
CA PRO A 486 -9.61 7.78 -7.37
C PRO A 486 -8.41 8.04 -6.45
N ILE A 487 -8.65 8.08 -5.14
CA ILE A 487 -7.61 8.26 -4.13
C ILE A 487 -7.60 7.04 -3.21
N LYS A 488 -6.47 6.33 -3.13
CA LYS A 488 -6.30 5.11 -2.30
C LYS A 488 -5.50 5.32 -1.02
N THR A 489 -5.39 6.55 -0.53
CA THR A 489 -4.53 6.85 0.63
C THR A 489 -5.33 7.25 1.86
N VAL A 490 -4.71 7.16 3.02
CA VAL A 490 -5.27 7.63 4.30
C VAL A 490 -5.66 9.12 4.24
N SER A 491 -5.06 9.89 3.33
CA SER A 491 -5.34 11.33 3.12
C SER A 491 -6.55 11.62 2.23
N LEU A 492 -7.31 10.61 1.81
CA LEU A 492 -8.38 10.71 0.82
C LEU A 492 -9.41 11.79 1.13
N SER A 493 -9.99 11.76 2.35
CA SER A 493 -11.01 12.73 2.74
C SER A 493 -10.48 14.17 2.81
N GLN A 494 -9.18 14.33 3.04
CA GLN A 494 -8.50 15.62 3.09
C GLN A 494 -8.22 16.16 1.69
N ALA A 495 -7.74 15.33 0.77
CA ALA A 495 -7.38 15.73 -0.59
C ALA A 495 -8.59 16.05 -1.50
N ARG A 496 -9.82 15.70 -1.07
CA ARG A 496 -11.08 16.01 -1.78
C ARG A 496 -11.81 17.25 -1.24
N ARG A 497 -11.16 18.01 -0.38
CA ARG A 497 -11.72 19.26 0.14
C ARG A 497 -10.86 20.44 -0.34
N PRO A 498 -11.46 21.64 -0.48
CA PRO A 498 -10.67 22.84 -0.60
C PRO A 498 -9.63 22.91 0.52
N ILE A 499 -8.51 23.55 0.26
CA ILE A 499 -7.44 23.67 1.25
C ILE A 499 -7.99 24.31 2.55
N TYR A 500 -7.63 23.73 3.68
CA TYR A 500 -8.06 24.15 5.01
C TYR A 500 -6.86 24.20 5.97
N ASN A 501 -6.91 25.12 6.95
CA ASN A 501 -5.80 25.38 7.85
C ASN A 501 -5.81 24.53 9.14
N SER A 502 -6.91 23.78 9.42
CA SER A 502 -7.07 23.07 10.70
C SER A 502 -6.08 21.93 10.93
N SER A 503 -5.32 21.55 9.91
CA SER A 503 -4.25 20.57 10.05
C SER A 503 -2.88 21.18 10.36
N VAL A 504 -2.73 22.50 10.26
CA VAL A 504 -1.50 23.24 10.60
C VAL A 504 -1.49 23.52 12.09
N LYS A 505 -0.38 23.21 12.76
CA LYS A 505 -0.21 23.30 14.21
C LYS A 505 -1.20 22.43 15.02
N SER A 506 -1.75 21.39 14.41
CA SER A 506 -2.66 20.44 15.09
C SER A 506 -1.98 19.67 16.22
N TYR A 507 -0.63 19.57 16.20
CA TYR A 507 0.15 18.97 17.25
C TYR A 507 -0.05 19.64 18.63
N GLN A 508 -0.41 20.93 18.66
CA GLN A 508 -0.62 21.68 19.91
C GLN A 508 -1.71 21.05 20.79
N ASN A 509 -2.74 20.46 20.19
CA ASN A 509 -3.81 19.77 20.91
C ASN A 509 -3.32 18.49 21.61
N PHE A 510 -2.23 17.91 21.12
CA PHE A 510 -1.64 16.67 21.64
C PHE A 510 -0.30 16.90 22.38
N GLU A 511 0.17 18.15 22.47
CA GLU A 511 1.44 18.49 23.12
C GLU A 511 1.54 18.01 24.59
N PRO A 512 0.45 18.06 25.40
CA PRO A 512 0.51 17.55 26.77
C PRO A 512 0.80 16.04 26.86
N TYR A 513 0.43 15.29 25.83
CA TYR A 513 0.49 13.82 25.83
C TYR A 513 1.71 13.23 25.10
N LEU A 514 2.19 13.91 24.05
CA LEU A 514 3.28 13.45 23.16
C LEU A 514 4.55 14.30 23.33
N LYS A 515 4.82 14.77 24.54
CA LYS A 515 5.98 15.62 24.85
C LYS A 515 7.30 14.98 24.44
N GLU A 516 7.44 13.68 24.69
CA GLU A 516 8.64 12.92 24.40
C GLU A 516 8.87 12.87 22.87
N LEU A 517 7.87 12.45 22.10
CA LEU A 517 7.93 12.46 20.64
C LEU A 517 8.31 13.85 20.09
N PHE A 518 7.63 14.90 20.55
CA PHE A 518 7.82 16.25 20.03
C PHE A 518 9.13 16.93 20.44
N SER A 519 9.78 16.42 21.46
CA SER A 519 11.13 16.87 21.86
C SER A 519 12.25 16.24 21.02
N LEU A 520 11.95 15.14 20.33
CA LEU A 520 12.93 14.36 19.57
C LEU A 520 12.94 14.68 18.06
N VAL A 521 11.96 15.47 17.57
CA VAL A 521 11.79 15.77 16.14
C VAL A 521 11.88 17.25 15.77
#